data_2df3f3fffd8a5918d95121b778ac7481
#
_entry.id   2df3f3fffd8a5918d95121b778ac7481
#
_cell.length_a   1.000
_cell.length_b   1.000
_cell.length_c   1.000
_cell.angle_alpha   90.00
_cell.angle_beta   90.00
_cell.angle_gamma   90.00
#
_symmetry.space_group_name_H-M   'P 1'
#
loop_
_entity.id
_entity.type
_entity.pdbx_description
1 polymer ?
#
loop_
_entity_poly.entity_id
_entity_poly.type
_entity_poly.pdbx_seq_one_letter_code
_entity_poly.pdbx_strand_id
1 'polypeptide(L)'
;MIEFSTWDIVRNLLLAARWTIALSLVAFVGGALMGVLALMMRTSRVAVMRRASWAYIELFQGTPLLMQLFLAFFGLSLLGVEVPPWLAAGAALTLWSGAFLAEIWRGCVEAIPKGQWEASASLALGYVQQMRYVVLPQALRIAIAPTVGFAVQIVKSTALTSIIGFTELSKASTVITNA
;
A
#
# COMPACT_ATOMS: atom_id res chain seq x y z
N MET A 1 -1.84 33.36 -22.61
CA MET A 1 -2.32 31.95 -22.56
C MET A 1 -1.40 31.15 -23.45
N ILE A 2 -0.79 30.11 -22.91
CA ILE A 2 0.06 29.19 -23.69
C ILE A 2 -0.91 28.20 -24.34
N GLU A 3 -1.09 28.31 -25.67
CA GLU A 3 -1.90 27.33 -26.39
C GLU A 3 -1.10 26.02 -26.55
N PHE A 4 -1.45 25.01 -25.78
CA PHE A 4 -0.91 23.67 -25.97
C PHE A 4 -1.48 23.03 -27.24
N SER A 5 -0.60 22.57 -28.14
CA SER A 5 -1.02 21.70 -29.23
C SER A 5 -1.58 20.39 -28.67
N THR A 6 -2.53 19.77 -29.37
CA THR A 6 -3.05 18.43 -28.98
C THR A 6 -1.93 17.41 -28.79
N TRP A 7 -0.87 17.50 -29.59
CA TRP A 7 0.32 16.65 -29.45
C TRP A 7 1.07 16.89 -28.13
N ASP A 8 1.23 18.16 -27.73
CA ASP A 8 1.89 18.51 -26.47
C ASP A 8 1.10 18.01 -25.26
N ILE A 9 -0.23 18.11 -25.32
CA ILE A 9 -1.13 17.59 -24.28
C ILE A 9 -0.94 16.06 -24.13
N VAL A 10 -1.08 15.31 -25.22
CA VAL A 10 -0.96 13.84 -25.20
C VAL A 10 0.43 13.42 -24.72
N ARG A 11 1.48 14.04 -25.24
CA ARG A 11 2.86 13.76 -24.85
C ARG A 11 3.08 14.00 -23.35
N ASN A 12 2.66 15.13 -22.82
CA ASN A 12 2.83 15.48 -21.40
C ASN A 12 2.05 14.52 -20.50
N LEU A 13 0.81 14.15 -20.86
CA LEU A 13 0.04 13.17 -20.10
C LEU A 13 0.69 11.78 -20.11
N LEU A 14 1.19 11.30 -21.24
CA LEU A 14 1.90 10.02 -21.32
C LEU A 14 3.19 10.02 -20.51
N LEU A 15 3.95 11.13 -20.54
CA LEU A 15 5.15 11.29 -19.75
C LEU A 15 4.86 11.35 -18.24
N ALA A 16 3.73 11.91 -17.84
CA ALA A 16 3.29 11.95 -16.44
C ALA A 16 2.73 10.60 -15.98
N ALA A 17 2.00 9.88 -16.86
CA ALA A 17 1.45 8.55 -16.57
C ALA A 17 2.52 7.54 -16.14
N ARG A 18 3.73 7.60 -16.71
CA ARG A 18 4.85 6.74 -16.29
C ARG A 18 5.18 6.89 -14.81
N TRP A 19 5.09 8.12 -14.26
CA TRP A 19 5.36 8.38 -12.86
C TRP A 19 4.25 7.88 -11.95
N THR A 20 2.99 7.99 -12.39
CA THR A 20 1.85 7.37 -11.71
C THR A 20 2.04 5.85 -11.61
N ILE A 21 2.41 5.19 -12.71
CA ILE A 21 2.65 3.75 -12.74
C ILE A 21 3.85 3.38 -11.86
N ALA A 22 4.99 4.08 -12.02
CA ALA A 22 6.20 3.81 -11.25
C ALA A 22 5.95 3.94 -9.73
N LEU A 23 5.30 5.02 -9.31
CA LEU A 23 4.97 5.26 -7.90
C LEU A 23 3.98 4.23 -7.37
N SER A 24 2.97 3.84 -8.16
CA SER A 24 2.03 2.79 -7.81
C SER A 24 2.71 1.43 -7.63
N LEU A 25 3.66 1.08 -8.51
CA LEU A 25 4.42 -0.15 -8.39
C LEU A 25 5.32 -0.15 -7.15
N VAL A 26 6.02 0.95 -6.88
CA VAL A 26 6.84 1.09 -5.66
C VAL A 26 5.96 0.94 -4.42
N ALA A 27 4.82 1.63 -4.37
CA ALA A 27 3.88 1.56 -3.25
C ALA A 27 3.28 0.17 -3.08
N PHE A 28 2.91 -0.51 -4.18
CA PHE A 28 2.31 -1.85 -4.11
C PHE A 28 3.34 -2.91 -3.71
N VAL A 29 4.51 -2.94 -4.37
CA VAL A 29 5.55 -3.94 -4.07
C VAL A 29 6.14 -3.71 -2.68
N GLY A 30 6.52 -2.47 -2.37
CA GLY A 30 7.03 -2.11 -1.04
C GLY A 30 5.97 -2.35 0.04
N GLY A 31 4.72 -1.96 -0.23
CA GLY A 31 3.59 -2.21 0.65
C GLY A 31 3.31 -3.70 0.85
N ALA A 32 3.43 -4.52 -0.20
CA ALA A 32 3.28 -5.96 -0.08
C ALA A 32 4.34 -6.57 0.85
N LEU A 33 5.60 -6.15 0.71
CA LEU A 33 6.69 -6.60 1.59
C LEU A 33 6.45 -6.16 3.05
N MET A 34 6.09 -4.90 3.26
CA MET A 34 5.75 -4.38 4.59
C MET A 34 4.51 -5.06 5.17
N GLY A 35 3.51 -5.35 4.35
CA GLY A 35 2.29 -6.04 4.73
C GLY A 35 2.56 -7.49 5.19
N VAL A 36 3.38 -8.23 4.46
CA VAL A 36 3.83 -9.57 4.88
C VAL A 36 4.61 -9.50 6.19
N LEU A 37 5.56 -8.55 6.31
CA LEU A 37 6.33 -8.35 7.53
C LEU A 37 5.41 -8.05 8.73
N ALA A 38 4.47 -7.11 8.57
CA ALA A 38 3.51 -6.75 9.60
C ALA A 38 2.62 -7.95 10.00
N LEU A 39 2.16 -8.75 9.02
CA LEU A 39 1.39 -9.96 9.26
C LEU A 39 2.20 -11.02 10.05
N MET A 40 3.46 -11.23 9.67
CA MET A 40 4.35 -12.15 10.40
C MET A 40 4.61 -11.68 11.83
N MET A 41 4.83 -10.38 12.03
CA MET A 41 4.97 -9.80 13.38
C MET A 41 3.69 -9.94 14.21
N ARG A 42 2.51 -9.77 13.59
CA ARG A 42 1.19 -9.90 14.22
C ARG A 42 0.94 -11.31 14.76
N THR A 43 1.43 -12.32 14.06
CA THR A 43 1.29 -13.74 14.43
C THR A 43 2.43 -14.26 15.30
N SER A 44 3.44 -13.44 15.60
CA SER A 44 4.60 -13.81 16.42
C SER A 44 4.21 -14.14 17.86
N ARG A 45 4.95 -15.08 18.46
CA ARG A 45 4.85 -15.38 19.90
C ARG A 45 5.41 -14.25 20.79
N VAL A 46 6.28 -13.39 20.24
CA VAL A 46 6.90 -12.27 20.96
C VAL A 46 5.90 -11.12 21.09
N ALA A 47 5.53 -10.80 22.31
CA ALA A 47 4.51 -9.78 22.60
C ALA A 47 4.87 -8.38 22.05
N VAL A 48 6.16 -8.02 22.07
CA VAL A 48 6.65 -6.74 21.54
C VAL A 48 6.40 -6.65 20.03
N MET A 49 6.68 -7.71 19.26
CA MET A 49 6.43 -7.74 17.81
C MET A 49 4.94 -7.58 17.49
N ARG A 50 4.07 -8.29 18.21
CA ARG A 50 2.62 -8.16 18.02
C ARG A 50 2.13 -6.74 18.29
N ARG A 51 2.60 -6.12 19.38
CA ARG A 51 2.23 -4.74 19.74
C ARG A 51 2.77 -3.74 18.72
N ALA A 52 3.99 -3.91 18.25
CA ALA A 52 4.59 -3.04 17.24
C ALA A 52 3.82 -3.13 15.91
N SER A 53 3.48 -4.34 15.45
CA SER A 53 2.65 -4.52 14.26
C SER A 53 1.26 -3.91 14.43
N TRP A 54 0.62 -4.11 15.60
CA TRP A 54 -0.68 -3.49 15.89
C TRP A 54 -0.60 -1.96 15.84
N ALA A 55 0.38 -1.37 16.51
CA ALA A 55 0.57 0.07 16.53
C ALA A 55 0.85 0.66 15.14
N TYR A 56 1.65 -0.04 14.33
CA TYR A 56 1.90 0.33 12.95
C TYR A 56 0.61 0.35 12.12
N ILE A 57 -0.17 -0.72 12.18
CA ILE A 57 -1.41 -0.85 11.42
C ILE A 57 -2.42 0.24 11.86
N GLU A 58 -2.61 0.40 13.15
CA GLU A 58 -3.52 1.39 13.72
C GLU A 58 -3.13 2.82 13.33
N LEU A 59 -1.83 3.14 13.38
CA LEU A 59 -1.31 4.46 13.00
C LEU A 59 -1.61 4.77 11.52
N PHE A 60 -1.25 3.86 10.61
CA PHE A 60 -1.34 4.11 9.17
C PHE A 60 -2.75 3.95 8.61
N GLN A 61 -3.62 3.16 9.23
CA GLN A 61 -5.04 3.09 8.88
C GLN A 61 -5.87 4.18 9.56
N GLY A 62 -5.52 4.55 10.78
CA GLY A 62 -6.25 5.55 11.57
C GLY A 62 -5.93 7.00 11.20
N THR A 63 -4.91 7.25 10.37
CA THR A 63 -4.54 8.60 9.93
C THR A 63 -4.77 8.80 8.43
N PRO A 64 -5.23 9.99 7.99
CA PRO A 64 -5.40 10.28 6.58
C PRO A 64 -4.07 10.22 5.82
N LEU A 65 -4.05 9.55 4.65
CA LEU A 65 -2.86 9.45 3.80
C LEU A 65 -2.25 10.81 3.48
N LEU A 66 -3.08 11.83 3.26
CA LEU A 66 -2.64 13.18 2.99
C LEU A 66 -1.78 13.75 4.14
N MET A 67 -2.17 13.51 5.38
CA MET A 67 -1.38 13.92 6.55
C MET A 67 -0.04 13.18 6.61
N GLN A 68 -0.03 11.90 6.28
CA GLN A 68 1.20 11.10 6.22
C GLN A 68 2.17 11.65 5.17
N LEU A 69 1.65 12.04 3.98
CA LEU A 69 2.43 12.68 2.93
C LEU A 69 3.02 14.02 3.38
N PHE A 70 2.23 14.86 4.06
CA PHE A 70 2.71 16.13 4.62
C PHE A 70 3.79 15.92 5.68
N LEU A 71 3.61 14.98 6.58
CA LEU A 71 4.62 14.67 7.60
C LEU A 71 5.89 14.12 6.99
N ALA A 72 5.79 13.25 5.97
CA ALA A 72 6.94 12.67 5.30
C ALA A 72 7.73 13.69 4.48
N PHE A 73 7.10 14.73 3.96
CA PHE A 73 7.76 15.74 3.14
C PHE A 73 8.13 16.98 3.96
N PHE A 74 7.13 17.68 4.51
CA PHE A 74 7.36 18.94 5.24
C PHE A 74 7.84 18.69 6.67
N GLY A 75 7.36 17.63 7.35
CA GLY A 75 7.77 17.32 8.71
C GLY A 75 9.27 17.00 8.79
N LEU A 76 9.82 16.23 7.85
CA LEU A 76 11.24 15.93 7.78
C LEU A 76 12.07 17.18 7.42
N SER A 77 11.58 18.04 6.53
CA SER A 77 12.23 19.30 6.18
C SER A 77 12.35 20.23 7.40
N LEU A 78 11.34 20.29 8.25
CA LEU A 78 11.41 21.06 9.52
C LEU A 78 12.46 20.54 10.50
N LEU A 79 12.81 19.26 10.42
CA LEU A 79 13.88 18.63 11.19
C LEU A 79 15.27 18.76 10.51
N GLY A 80 15.36 19.53 9.41
CA GLY A 80 16.59 19.73 8.67
C GLY A 80 16.95 18.60 7.69
N VAL A 81 16.02 17.67 7.45
CA VAL A 81 16.21 16.56 6.49
C VAL A 81 15.45 16.88 5.20
N GLU A 82 16.17 17.28 4.17
CA GLU A 82 15.58 17.52 2.85
C GLU A 82 15.35 16.19 2.13
N VAL A 83 14.10 15.89 1.83
CA VAL A 83 13.68 14.67 1.13
C VAL A 83 13.02 15.07 -0.19
N PRO A 84 13.46 14.52 -1.32
CA PRO A 84 12.81 14.80 -2.59
C PRO A 84 11.35 14.28 -2.61
N PRO A 85 10.43 14.97 -3.30
CA PRO A 85 8.99 14.64 -3.28
C PRO A 85 8.68 13.17 -3.64
N TRP A 86 9.40 12.59 -4.61
CA TRP A 86 9.18 11.21 -5.04
C TRP A 86 9.53 10.19 -3.95
N LEU A 87 10.57 10.46 -3.14
CA LEU A 87 10.98 9.58 -2.05
C LEU A 87 9.99 9.67 -0.87
N ALA A 88 9.58 10.89 -0.51
CA ALA A 88 8.55 11.11 0.50
C ALA A 88 7.22 10.43 0.11
N ALA A 89 6.81 10.60 -1.16
CA ALA A 89 5.62 9.97 -1.71
C ALA A 89 5.73 8.43 -1.68
N GLY A 90 6.85 7.89 -2.18
CA GLY A 90 7.10 6.45 -2.22
C GLY A 90 7.10 5.83 -0.83
N ALA A 91 7.76 6.45 0.15
CA ALA A 91 7.80 5.98 1.53
C ALA A 91 6.42 6.01 2.19
N ALA A 92 5.71 7.14 2.13
CA ALA A 92 4.39 7.28 2.75
C ALA A 92 3.38 6.29 2.14
N LEU A 93 3.31 6.19 0.81
CA LEU A 93 2.43 5.24 0.13
C LEU A 93 2.80 3.79 0.42
N THR A 94 4.09 3.45 0.54
CA THR A 94 4.55 2.10 0.90
C THR A 94 4.12 1.72 2.31
N LEU A 95 4.32 2.60 3.28
CA LEU A 95 3.94 2.33 4.67
C LEU A 95 2.40 2.27 4.81
N TRP A 96 1.69 3.18 4.18
CA TRP A 96 0.24 3.17 4.17
C TRP A 96 -0.32 1.89 3.53
N SER A 97 0.14 1.53 2.33
CA SER A 97 -0.35 0.33 1.64
C SER A 97 0.03 -0.96 2.36
N GLY A 98 1.19 -1.00 3.04
CA GLY A 98 1.60 -2.14 3.85
C GLY A 98 0.65 -2.43 5.01
N ALA A 99 0.18 -1.38 5.70
CA ALA A 99 -0.79 -1.53 6.78
C ALA A 99 -2.13 -2.11 6.27
N PHE A 100 -2.63 -1.61 5.15
CA PHE A 100 -3.88 -2.12 4.56
C PHE A 100 -3.75 -3.54 4.02
N LEU A 101 -2.67 -3.86 3.31
CA LEU A 101 -2.44 -5.21 2.78
C LEU A 101 -2.29 -6.24 3.90
N ALA A 102 -1.64 -5.88 5.02
CA ALA A 102 -1.55 -6.76 6.19
C ALA A 102 -2.93 -7.16 6.72
N GLU A 103 -3.85 -6.19 6.87
CA GLU A 103 -5.20 -6.46 7.38
C GLU A 103 -6.09 -7.17 6.34
N ILE A 104 -5.96 -6.83 5.05
CA ILE A 104 -6.65 -7.55 3.98
C ILE A 104 -6.28 -9.04 4.02
N TRP A 105 -4.99 -9.35 4.07
CA TRP A 105 -4.53 -10.74 4.06
C TRP A 105 -4.84 -11.47 5.37
N ARG A 106 -4.75 -10.78 6.50
CA ARG A 106 -5.19 -11.33 7.79
C ARG A 106 -6.67 -11.72 7.73
N GLY A 107 -7.52 -10.83 7.23
CA GLY A 107 -8.95 -11.10 7.07
C GLY A 107 -9.24 -12.29 6.15
N CYS A 108 -8.43 -12.47 5.07
CA CYS A 108 -8.57 -13.61 4.18
C CYS A 108 -8.21 -14.95 4.85
N VAL A 109 -7.23 -14.96 5.75
CA VAL A 109 -6.89 -16.16 6.55
C VAL A 109 -8.00 -16.46 7.55
N GLU A 110 -8.54 -15.44 8.22
CA GLU A 110 -9.63 -15.59 9.19
C GLU A 110 -10.96 -15.99 8.54
N ALA A 111 -11.16 -15.68 7.26
CA ALA A 111 -12.33 -16.07 6.50
C ALA A 111 -12.41 -17.59 6.19
N ILE A 112 -11.31 -18.34 6.42
CA ILE A 112 -11.31 -19.79 6.21
C ILE A 112 -12.21 -20.46 7.26
N PRO A 113 -13.20 -21.25 6.84
CA PRO A 113 -14.15 -21.90 7.76
C PRO A 113 -13.44 -22.75 8.83
N LYS A 114 -13.92 -22.68 10.06
CA LYS A 114 -13.36 -23.45 11.18
C LYS A 114 -13.30 -24.94 10.90
N GLY A 115 -14.28 -25.49 10.16
CA GLY A 115 -14.27 -26.89 9.74
C GLY A 115 -13.04 -27.32 8.94
N GLN A 116 -12.39 -26.41 8.19
CA GLN A 116 -11.12 -26.70 7.50
C GLN A 116 -9.96 -26.89 8.49
N TRP A 117 -9.95 -26.07 9.55
CA TRP A 117 -8.98 -26.19 10.64
C TRP A 117 -9.18 -27.47 11.44
N GLU A 118 -10.44 -27.78 11.80
CA GLU A 118 -10.83 -28.97 12.54
C GLU A 118 -10.54 -30.26 11.76
N ALA A 119 -10.92 -30.30 10.46
CA ALA A 119 -10.65 -31.43 9.60
C ALA A 119 -9.14 -31.70 9.43
N SER A 120 -8.35 -30.64 9.25
CA SER A 120 -6.89 -30.77 9.15
C SER A 120 -6.25 -31.22 10.49
N ALA A 121 -6.78 -30.77 11.62
CA ALA A 121 -6.34 -31.22 12.93
C ALA A 121 -6.67 -32.71 13.16
N SER A 122 -7.81 -33.20 12.69
CA SER A 122 -8.21 -34.62 12.77
C SER A 122 -7.30 -35.55 11.96
N LEU A 123 -6.60 -35.00 10.96
CA LEU A 123 -5.55 -35.69 10.21
C LEU A 123 -4.17 -35.61 10.91
N ALA A 124 -4.12 -35.22 12.17
CA ALA A 124 -2.91 -34.99 12.95
C ALA A 124 -1.91 -33.99 12.36
N LEU A 125 -2.36 -33.06 11.50
CA LEU A 125 -1.51 -32.01 10.97
C LEU A 125 -1.20 -30.98 12.07
N GLY A 126 0.08 -30.69 12.30
CA GLY A 126 0.50 -29.60 13.16
C GLY A 126 0.17 -28.23 12.55
N TYR A 127 0.13 -27.17 13.37
CA TYR A 127 -0.27 -25.82 12.96
C TYR A 127 0.42 -25.33 11.67
N VAL A 128 1.73 -25.53 11.54
CA VAL A 128 2.50 -25.13 10.34
C VAL A 128 2.04 -25.90 9.09
N GLN A 129 1.73 -27.18 9.24
CA GLN A 129 1.24 -28.03 8.14
C GLN A 129 -0.20 -27.62 7.76
N GLN A 130 -1.08 -27.37 8.74
CA GLN A 130 -2.42 -26.84 8.51
C GLN A 130 -2.36 -25.53 7.75
N MET A 131 -1.51 -24.59 8.20
CA MET A 131 -1.34 -23.30 7.53
C MET A 131 -0.83 -23.49 6.09
N ARG A 132 0.21 -24.26 5.88
CA ARG A 132 0.87 -24.42 4.57
C ARG A 132 0.04 -25.18 3.55
N TYR A 133 -0.62 -26.28 3.97
CA TYR A 133 -1.26 -27.20 3.03
C TYR A 133 -2.77 -27.00 2.92
N VAL A 134 -3.44 -26.39 3.91
CA VAL A 134 -4.89 -26.26 3.94
C VAL A 134 -5.31 -24.79 3.89
N VAL A 135 -4.82 -23.97 4.81
CA VAL A 135 -5.32 -22.59 5.00
C VAL A 135 -4.76 -21.62 3.96
N LEU A 136 -3.44 -21.51 3.83
CA LEU A 136 -2.81 -20.56 2.91
C LEU A 136 -3.23 -20.75 1.45
N PRO A 137 -3.33 -21.96 0.88
CA PRO A 137 -3.77 -22.12 -0.51
C PRO A 137 -5.20 -21.61 -0.74
N GLN A 138 -6.08 -21.76 0.26
CA GLN A 138 -7.44 -21.25 0.20
C GLN A 138 -7.49 -19.72 0.42
N ALA A 139 -6.78 -19.23 1.43
CA ALA A 139 -6.70 -17.81 1.76
C ALA A 139 -6.13 -16.99 0.59
N LEU A 140 -5.10 -17.47 -0.11
CA LEU A 140 -4.53 -16.82 -1.28
C LEU A 140 -5.55 -16.63 -2.41
N ARG A 141 -6.41 -17.63 -2.65
CA ARG A 141 -7.48 -17.51 -3.65
C ARG A 141 -8.49 -16.42 -3.26
N ILE A 142 -8.87 -16.37 -1.99
CA ILE A 142 -9.78 -15.35 -1.44
C ILE A 142 -9.12 -13.96 -1.52
N ALA A 143 -7.81 -13.87 -1.30
CA ALA A 143 -7.06 -12.63 -1.26
C ALA A 143 -6.91 -11.93 -2.62
N ILE A 144 -7.08 -12.61 -3.75
CA ILE A 144 -6.89 -12.04 -5.09
C ILE A 144 -7.79 -10.81 -5.27
N ALA A 145 -9.09 -10.96 -5.08
CA ALA A 145 -10.05 -9.89 -5.35
C ALA A 145 -9.84 -8.63 -4.48
N PRO A 146 -9.72 -8.71 -3.15
CA PRO A 146 -9.48 -7.52 -2.34
C PRO A 146 -8.09 -6.92 -2.56
N THR A 147 -7.07 -7.72 -2.90
CA THR A 147 -5.73 -7.21 -3.23
C THR A 147 -5.74 -6.42 -4.54
N VAL A 148 -6.42 -6.91 -5.58
CA VAL A 148 -6.58 -6.18 -6.85
C VAL A 148 -7.40 -4.91 -6.63
N GLY A 149 -8.48 -4.96 -5.87
CA GLY A 149 -9.27 -3.77 -5.52
C GLY A 149 -8.43 -2.72 -4.80
N PHE A 150 -7.59 -3.14 -3.88
CA PHE A 150 -6.69 -2.23 -3.18
C PHE A 150 -5.54 -1.71 -4.08
N ALA A 151 -5.04 -2.50 -5.03
CA ALA A 151 -4.07 -2.02 -6.03
C ALA A 151 -4.64 -0.85 -6.86
N VAL A 152 -5.91 -0.92 -7.25
CA VAL A 152 -6.62 0.21 -7.90
C VAL A 152 -6.69 1.42 -6.97
N GLN A 153 -6.92 1.21 -5.67
CA GLN A 153 -6.93 2.30 -4.69
C GLN A 153 -5.54 2.95 -4.56
N ILE A 154 -4.45 2.18 -4.60
CA ILE A 154 -3.08 2.73 -4.61
C ILE A 154 -2.89 3.66 -5.81
N VAL A 155 -3.28 3.23 -7.03
CA VAL A 155 -3.18 4.07 -8.23
C VAL A 155 -3.92 5.39 -8.05
N LYS A 156 -5.15 5.36 -7.53
CA LYS A 156 -5.92 6.59 -7.25
C LYS A 156 -5.24 7.47 -6.21
N SER A 157 -4.62 6.86 -5.20
CA SER A 157 -3.96 7.57 -4.10
C SER A 157 -2.68 8.31 -4.52
N THR A 158 -2.05 7.93 -5.64
CA THR A 158 -0.89 8.68 -6.16
C THR A 158 -1.24 10.12 -6.52
N ALA A 159 -2.48 10.42 -6.88
CA ALA A 159 -2.94 11.79 -7.15
C ALA A 159 -2.73 12.75 -5.97
N LEU A 160 -2.78 12.26 -4.72
CA LEU A 160 -2.53 13.06 -3.52
C LEU A 160 -1.08 13.57 -3.44
N THR A 161 -0.13 12.91 -4.11
CA THR A 161 1.28 13.31 -4.11
C THR A 161 1.54 14.60 -4.89
N SER A 162 0.58 15.02 -5.72
CA SER A 162 0.61 16.31 -6.41
C SER A 162 0.70 17.50 -5.45
N ILE A 163 0.20 17.35 -4.23
CA ILE A 163 0.17 18.40 -3.19
C ILE A 163 1.57 18.68 -2.64
N ILE A 164 2.42 17.66 -2.54
CA ILE A 164 3.83 17.82 -2.13
C ILE A 164 4.76 18.14 -3.31
N GLY A 165 4.18 18.52 -4.47
CA GLY A 165 4.95 18.93 -5.66
C GLY A 165 5.39 17.79 -6.59
N PHE A 166 4.98 16.54 -6.35
CA PHE A 166 5.27 15.45 -7.28
C PHE A 166 4.38 15.53 -8.53
N THR A 167 5.01 15.55 -9.71
CA THR A 167 4.29 15.66 -10.99
C THR A 167 3.95 14.27 -11.51
N GLU A 168 2.72 13.84 -11.26
CA GLU A 168 2.10 12.64 -11.78
C GLU A 168 0.93 13.03 -12.72
N LEU A 169 0.15 12.06 -13.20
CA LEU A 169 -0.87 12.27 -14.22
C LEU A 169 -1.92 13.36 -13.85
N SER A 170 -2.40 13.36 -12.60
CA SER A 170 -3.41 14.34 -12.16
C SER A 170 -2.84 15.74 -12.09
N LYS A 171 -1.60 15.90 -11.61
CA LYS A 171 -0.89 17.19 -11.60
C LYS A 171 -0.66 17.72 -13.00
N ALA A 172 -0.21 16.84 -13.91
CA ALA A 172 -0.01 17.22 -15.32
C ALA A 172 -1.32 17.68 -15.98
N SER A 173 -2.42 16.96 -15.74
CA SER A 173 -3.75 17.34 -16.22
C SER A 173 -4.18 18.73 -15.70
N THR A 174 -4.01 18.97 -14.39
CA THR A 174 -4.35 20.28 -13.78
C THR A 174 -3.53 21.42 -14.38
N VAL A 175 -2.24 21.23 -14.62
CA VAL A 175 -1.36 22.25 -15.23
C VAL A 175 -1.83 22.58 -16.64
N ILE A 176 -2.19 21.57 -17.45
CA ILE A 176 -2.66 21.76 -18.82
C ILE A 176 -4.03 22.48 -18.83
N THR A 177 -4.92 22.14 -17.90
CA THR A 177 -6.27 22.73 -17.84
C THR A 177 -6.25 24.20 -17.40
N ASN A 178 -5.25 24.61 -16.60
CA ASN A 178 -5.13 25.95 -16.04
C ASN A 178 -4.21 26.88 -16.86
N ALA A 179 -3.67 26.42 -17.98
CA ALA A 179 -2.80 27.20 -18.86
C ALA A 179 -3.56 27.87 -20.01
#